data_956011e8893158bd73a77dced7f71aef
#
_entry.id   956011e8893158bd73a77dced7f71aef
#
_cell.length_a   1.000
_cell.length_b   1.000
_cell.length_c   1.000
_cell.angle_alpha   90.00
_cell.angle_beta   90.00
_cell.angle_gamma   90.00
#
_symmetry.space_group_name_H-M   'P 1'
#
loop_
_entity.id
_entity.type
_entity.pdbx_description
1 polymer ?
#
loop_
_entity_poly.entity_id
_entity_poly.type
_entity_poly.pdbx_seq_one_letter_code
_entity_poly.pdbx_strand_id
1 'polypeptide(L)'
;IPLIPKGFIPKLDRGEFNISYIAPTPEIPEALKQALAGQAAPGQASGQGAIDPRKLPPGVSPQLAAAQNRPSQLPEFDPLKDSLKVAKQLDQFVRRSPDVESTFTIVGSRQGEPNKGTIYVKLKSDRTANTADVQDRLRRDLPNIAGVTTSIEDIQFVDTGGDKPVQVQIQGNDLQAIDRAAQKIQTRLAKIAGLVDVSSTTQNNSDSDIRDIQHNNQQRVATISANLGQGLTIGEAGDRATAEARAVLPPEISLRLGGDNARIDEILSSFGKTLALSLLCIVIVLFVLFRRWTDTLVIFLSLPLSIVGAMVGLLIAQSDFGMISLIGIIFLLGLTSKNAILIVDYINQLRRLGLQRDDAILKAAPVRFRPILMTTVATLLGMLPIAVGWGAGAELRTPMAIAIMGGLITSTLLSLIVIPVLYALLDNFQTWLNNAIRKAKASSR
;
A
#
# COMPACT_ATOMS: atom_id res chain seq x y z
N ILE A 1 17.87 7.73 4.08
CA ILE A 1 16.54 7.12 4.21
C ILE A 1 15.59 7.96 5.11
N PRO A 2 16.00 8.52 6.28
CA PRO A 2 15.07 9.29 7.12
C PRO A 2 14.60 10.63 6.53
N LEU A 3 15.23 11.12 5.47
CA LEU A 3 14.92 12.41 4.83
C LEU A 3 13.96 12.29 3.64
N ILE A 4 13.67 11.09 3.18
CA ILE A 4 12.77 10.85 2.04
C ILE A 4 11.41 10.38 2.59
N PRO A 5 10.29 10.99 2.15
CA PRO A 5 8.95 10.57 2.57
C PRO A 5 8.70 9.10 2.26
N LYS A 6 8.27 8.34 3.27
CA LYS A 6 7.92 6.93 3.10
C LYS A 6 6.48 6.84 2.63
N GLY A 7 6.26 6.55 1.36
CA GLY A 7 4.94 6.28 0.78
C GLY A 7 4.75 4.79 0.51
N PHE A 8 3.50 4.32 0.48
CA PHE A 8 3.17 2.98 -0.01
C PHE A 8 2.94 3.04 -1.52
N ILE A 9 1.99 3.84 -1.91
CA ILE A 9 1.67 4.20 -3.29
C ILE A 9 1.46 5.72 -3.31
N PRO A 10 1.96 6.44 -4.32
CA PRO A 10 1.74 7.87 -4.43
C PRO A 10 0.25 8.17 -4.58
N LYS A 11 -0.22 9.31 -4.05
CA LYS A 11 -1.60 9.77 -4.26
C LYS A 11 -1.84 10.00 -5.74
N LEU A 12 -2.92 9.40 -6.25
CA LEU A 12 -3.28 9.45 -7.66
C LEU A 12 -4.35 10.50 -7.88
N ASP A 13 -4.14 11.39 -8.85
CA ASP A 13 -5.19 12.30 -9.34
C ASP A 13 -6.02 11.62 -10.45
N ARG A 14 -6.75 10.56 -10.10
CA ARG A 14 -7.57 9.79 -11.04
C ARG A 14 -8.85 10.48 -11.44
N GLY A 15 -9.28 11.48 -10.70
CA GLY A 15 -10.62 12.05 -10.86
C GLY A 15 -11.73 11.13 -10.40
N GLU A 16 -11.44 10.22 -9.49
CA GLU A 16 -12.41 9.28 -8.94
C GLU A 16 -12.11 8.96 -7.47
N PHE A 17 -13.16 8.78 -6.66
CA PHE A 17 -13.07 8.43 -5.25
C PHE A 17 -14.40 7.84 -4.76
N ASN A 18 -14.37 7.26 -3.56
CA ASN A 18 -15.54 6.72 -2.90
C ASN A 18 -15.97 7.61 -1.72
N ILE A 19 -17.27 7.70 -1.52
CA ILE A 19 -17.86 8.21 -0.27
C ILE A 19 -18.54 7.02 0.39
N SER A 20 -17.97 6.53 1.48
CA SER A 20 -18.57 5.49 2.31
C SER A 20 -19.44 6.12 3.37
N TYR A 21 -20.57 5.51 3.69
CA TYR A 21 -21.41 5.93 4.79
C TYR A 21 -21.85 4.73 5.63
N ILE A 22 -22.04 4.98 6.93
CA ILE A 22 -22.62 4.03 7.87
C ILE A 22 -23.83 4.72 8.49
N ALA A 23 -25.02 4.19 8.20
CA ALA A 23 -26.28 4.61 8.78
C ALA A 23 -26.55 3.86 10.08
N PRO A 24 -27.50 4.29 10.92
CA PRO A 24 -27.97 3.50 12.05
C PRO A 24 -28.46 2.13 11.61
N THR A 25 -28.20 1.10 12.41
CA THR A 25 -28.74 -0.25 12.14
C THR A 25 -30.26 -0.20 12.12
N PRO A 26 -30.90 -0.81 11.10
CA PRO A 26 -32.35 -0.80 11.01
C PRO A 26 -32.95 -1.54 12.20
N GLU A 27 -33.92 -0.92 12.90
CA GLU A 27 -34.62 -1.53 14.01
C GLU A 27 -35.55 -2.63 13.49
N ILE A 28 -35.37 -3.85 13.97
CA ILE A 28 -36.26 -4.97 13.65
C ILE A 28 -37.56 -4.73 14.40
N PRO A 29 -38.73 -4.65 13.70
CA PRO A 29 -40.02 -4.47 14.36
C PRO A 29 -40.26 -5.51 15.44
N GLU A 30 -40.83 -5.11 16.59
CA GLU A 30 -41.09 -5.99 17.73
C GLU A 30 -41.93 -7.21 17.35
N ALA A 31 -42.88 -7.04 16.42
CA ALA A 31 -43.66 -8.15 15.90
C ALA A 31 -42.80 -9.21 15.18
N LEU A 32 -41.75 -8.79 14.48
CA LEU A 32 -40.80 -9.69 13.80
C LEU A 32 -39.87 -10.35 14.81
N LYS A 33 -39.39 -9.61 15.83
CA LYS A 33 -38.60 -10.17 16.93
C LYS A 33 -39.35 -11.26 17.68
N GLN A 34 -40.64 -11.02 17.98
CA GLN A 34 -41.50 -12.01 18.64
C GLN A 34 -41.78 -13.25 17.77
N ALA A 35 -41.98 -13.06 16.47
CA ALA A 35 -42.15 -14.15 15.51
C ALA A 35 -40.88 -15.02 15.38
N LEU A 36 -39.70 -14.42 15.41
CA LEU A 36 -38.41 -15.13 15.38
C LEU A 36 -38.12 -15.84 16.71
N ALA A 37 -38.40 -15.21 17.84
CA ALA A 37 -38.26 -15.80 19.18
C ALA A 37 -39.19 -17.00 19.40
N GLY A 38 -40.41 -16.95 18.87
CA GLY A 38 -41.37 -18.05 18.90
C GLY A 38 -40.97 -19.28 18.07
N GLN A 39 -40.04 -19.12 17.09
CA GLN A 39 -39.52 -20.23 16.28
C GLN A 39 -38.29 -20.90 16.92
N ALA A 40 -37.61 -20.28 17.86
CA ALA A 40 -36.40 -20.80 18.50
C ALA A 40 -36.62 -21.73 19.68
N ALA A 41 -37.90 -21.95 20.14
CA ALA A 41 -38.21 -22.89 21.20
C ALA A 41 -38.53 -24.29 20.62
N PRO A 42 -37.63 -25.28 20.75
CA PRO A 42 -37.95 -26.64 20.39
C PRO A 42 -38.89 -27.24 21.44
N GLY A 43 -40.19 -27.27 21.16
CA GLY A 43 -41.08 -28.07 21.97
C GLY A 43 -42.46 -27.54 22.38
N GLN A 44 -42.96 -26.43 21.87
CA GLN A 44 -44.38 -26.05 22.09
C GLN A 44 -45.10 -25.79 20.77
N ALA A 45 -45.45 -26.85 20.09
CA ALA A 45 -46.56 -26.84 19.15
C ALA A 45 -47.86 -26.79 19.95
N SER A 46 -48.26 -25.62 20.47
CA SER A 46 -49.59 -25.41 21.02
C SER A 46 -50.57 -25.34 19.84
N GLY A 47 -51.39 -26.35 19.80
CA GLY A 47 -52.40 -26.57 18.77
C GLY A 47 -53.36 -25.40 18.56
N GLN A 48 -53.41 -24.96 17.32
CA GLN A 48 -54.61 -24.49 16.64
C GLN A 48 -54.28 -24.48 15.14
N GLY A 49 -54.80 -25.49 14.42
CA GLY A 49 -54.68 -25.61 12.97
C GLY A 49 -53.94 -26.86 12.49
N ALA A 50 -54.12 -28.00 13.16
CA ALA A 50 -53.67 -29.27 12.63
C ALA A 50 -54.34 -29.54 11.28
N ILE A 51 -53.62 -29.42 10.19
CA ILE A 51 -54.09 -29.81 8.86
C ILE A 51 -54.26 -31.33 8.89
N ASP A 52 -55.50 -31.79 8.68
CA ASP A 52 -55.81 -33.23 8.60
C ASP A 52 -55.00 -33.85 7.44
N PRO A 53 -54.08 -34.79 7.71
CA PRO A 53 -53.23 -35.39 6.68
C PRO A 53 -54.01 -36.11 5.58
N ARG A 54 -55.30 -36.41 5.82
CA ARG A 54 -56.19 -37.10 4.88
C ARG A 54 -56.79 -36.18 3.80
N LYS A 55 -56.61 -34.85 3.95
CA LYS A 55 -57.10 -33.84 2.98
C LYS A 55 -56.00 -33.22 2.09
N LEU A 56 -54.79 -33.72 2.18
CA LEU A 56 -53.66 -33.22 1.36
C LEU A 56 -53.66 -33.90 0.00
N PRO A 57 -53.37 -33.19 -1.10
CA PRO A 57 -53.13 -33.78 -2.42
C PRO A 57 -51.96 -34.78 -2.37
N PRO A 58 -52.02 -35.88 -3.13
CA PRO A 58 -50.93 -36.86 -3.14
C PRO A 58 -49.63 -36.23 -3.62
N GLY A 59 -48.58 -36.29 -2.77
CA GLY A 59 -47.24 -35.75 -3.06
C GLY A 59 -46.86 -34.48 -2.28
N VAL A 60 -47.73 -33.88 -1.50
CA VAL A 60 -47.43 -32.71 -0.67
C VAL A 60 -47.19 -33.16 0.76
N SER A 61 -46.00 -32.93 1.29
CA SER A 61 -45.70 -33.20 2.69
C SER A 61 -46.45 -32.25 3.62
N PRO A 62 -46.91 -32.70 4.82
CA PRO A 62 -47.59 -31.84 5.78
C PRO A 62 -46.79 -30.57 6.16
N GLN A 63 -45.47 -30.64 6.10
CA GLN A 63 -44.57 -29.54 6.36
C GLN A 63 -44.62 -28.47 5.26
N LEU A 64 -44.77 -28.89 3.98
CA LEU A 64 -44.89 -27.97 2.84
C LEU A 64 -46.27 -27.27 2.83
N ALA A 65 -47.35 -27.99 3.17
CA ALA A 65 -48.70 -27.44 3.30
C ALA A 65 -48.82 -26.45 4.47
N ALA A 66 -48.14 -26.70 5.57
CA ALA A 66 -48.05 -25.79 6.72
C ALA A 66 -47.22 -24.53 6.39
N ALA A 67 -46.27 -24.63 5.49
CA ALA A 67 -45.47 -23.47 5.02
C ALA A 67 -46.29 -22.57 4.08
N GLN A 68 -47.24 -23.14 3.28
CA GLN A 68 -48.09 -22.38 2.36
C GLN A 68 -49.26 -21.67 3.06
N ASN A 69 -49.69 -22.13 4.23
CA ASN A 69 -50.82 -21.55 5.03
C ASN A 69 -50.35 -20.57 6.11
N ARG A 70 -49.11 -20.09 6.06
CA ARG A 70 -48.67 -19.01 6.97
C ARG A 70 -49.40 -17.72 6.59
N PRO A 71 -50.07 -17.04 7.52
CA PRO A 71 -50.69 -15.75 7.24
C PRO A 71 -49.61 -14.77 6.74
N SER A 72 -49.86 -14.17 5.58
CA SER A 72 -49.02 -13.17 4.91
C SER A 72 -49.01 -11.81 5.63
N GLN A 73 -48.97 -11.80 6.96
CA GLN A 73 -49.03 -10.57 7.78
C GLN A 73 -47.78 -10.36 8.65
N LEU A 74 -46.62 -10.85 8.18
CA LEU A 74 -45.39 -10.29 8.73
C LEU A 74 -45.25 -8.88 8.17
N PRO A 75 -45.03 -7.86 9.00
CA PRO A 75 -44.78 -6.51 8.50
C PRO A 75 -43.63 -6.57 7.53
N GLU A 76 -43.84 -5.96 6.34
CA GLU A 76 -42.81 -5.87 5.29
C GLU A 76 -41.64 -5.08 5.87
N PHE A 77 -40.60 -5.78 6.29
CA PHE A 77 -39.38 -5.20 6.82
C PHE A 77 -38.36 -5.10 5.69
N ASP A 78 -38.13 -3.88 5.19
CA ASP A 78 -37.08 -3.60 4.25
C ASP A 78 -35.86 -3.02 5.00
N PRO A 79 -34.78 -3.84 5.23
CA PRO A 79 -33.61 -3.42 5.96
C PRO A 79 -32.81 -2.33 5.24
N LEU A 80 -33.03 -2.15 3.93
CA LEU A 80 -32.32 -1.16 3.11
C LEU A 80 -33.01 0.20 3.07
N LYS A 81 -34.24 0.32 3.53
CA LYS A 81 -35.09 1.52 3.36
C LYS A 81 -34.45 2.80 3.92
N ASP A 82 -33.89 2.74 5.11
CA ASP A 82 -33.30 3.91 5.77
C ASP A 82 -31.92 4.21 5.18
N SER A 83 -31.13 3.18 4.90
CA SER A 83 -29.86 3.31 4.18
C SER A 83 -30.06 3.93 2.77
N LEU A 84 -31.12 3.55 2.06
CA LEU A 84 -31.46 4.12 0.75
C LEU A 84 -31.84 5.61 0.82
N LYS A 85 -32.52 6.04 1.91
CA LYS A 85 -32.81 7.48 2.12
C LYS A 85 -31.53 8.28 2.29
N VAL A 86 -30.60 7.77 3.14
CA VAL A 86 -29.29 8.40 3.37
C VAL A 86 -28.52 8.45 2.05
N ALA A 87 -28.45 7.34 1.32
CA ALA A 87 -27.79 7.27 0.03
C ALA A 87 -28.30 8.31 -0.96
N LYS A 88 -29.64 8.46 -1.08
CA LYS A 88 -30.25 9.44 -1.98
C LYS A 88 -29.91 10.88 -1.59
N GLN A 89 -29.90 11.20 -0.30
CA GLN A 89 -29.56 12.54 0.18
C GLN A 89 -28.10 12.91 -0.13
N LEU A 90 -27.19 11.99 0.15
CA LEU A 90 -25.76 12.15 -0.13
C LEU A 90 -25.50 12.25 -1.66
N ASP A 91 -26.08 11.35 -2.44
CA ASP A 91 -25.94 11.34 -3.90
C ASP A 91 -26.44 12.64 -4.54
N GLN A 92 -27.61 13.13 -4.13
CA GLN A 92 -28.15 14.40 -4.61
C GLN A 92 -27.28 15.59 -4.26
N PHE A 93 -26.66 15.58 -3.06
CA PHE A 93 -25.73 16.62 -2.66
C PHE A 93 -24.46 16.60 -3.51
N VAL A 94 -23.84 15.43 -3.68
CA VAL A 94 -22.60 15.24 -4.44
C VAL A 94 -22.77 15.62 -5.90
N ARG A 95 -23.91 15.28 -6.52
CA ARG A 95 -24.23 15.65 -7.92
C ARG A 95 -24.39 17.15 -8.16
N ARG A 96 -24.61 17.95 -7.12
CA ARG A 96 -24.67 19.42 -7.25
C ARG A 96 -23.28 20.05 -7.41
N SER A 97 -22.22 19.34 -7.10
CA SER A 97 -20.86 19.84 -7.27
C SER A 97 -20.53 19.99 -8.77
N PRO A 98 -20.00 21.14 -9.20
CA PRO A 98 -19.72 21.40 -10.62
C PRO A 98 -18.65 20.49 -11.21
N ASP A 99 -17.76 19.95 -10.35
CA ASP A 99 -16.63 19.12 -10.74
C ASP A 99 -17.03 17.64 -10.96
N VAL A 100 -18.24 17.23 -10.53
CA VAL A 100 -18.71 15.85 -10.61
C VAL A 100 -19.31 15.57 -12.01
N GLU A 101 -18.86 14.50 -12.63
CA GLU A 101 -19.39 13.99 -13.92
C GLU A 101 -20.54 13.02 -13.67
N SER A 102 -20.31 12.02 -12.84
CA SER A 102 -21.29 10.97 -12.56
C SER A 102 -21.06 10.34 -11.18
N THR A 103 -22.11 9.74 -10.63
CA THR A 103 -22.07 8.99 -9.39
C THR A 103 -22.71 7.61 -9.59
N PHE A 104 -22.17 6.61 -8.89
CA PHE A 104 -22.74 5.27 -8.82
C PHE A 104 -22.87 4.86 -7.34
N THR A 105 -24.09 4.58 -6.92
CA THR A 105 -24.41 4.34 -5.51
C THR A 105 -24.74 2.89 -5.27
N ILE A 106 -24.02 2.26 -4.31
CA ILE A 106 -24.28 0.93 -3.80
C ILE A 106 -24.85 1.07 -2.39
N VAL A 107 -26.02 0.48 -2.15
CA VAL A 107 -26.68 0.45 -0.84
C VAL A 107 -26.60 -0.96 -0.29
N GLY A 108 -26.11 -1.09 0.92
CA GLY A 108 -25.74 -2.37 1.53
C GLY A 108 -24.27 -2.74 1.24
N SER A 109 -23.64 -3.46 2.17
CA SER A 109 -22.27 -3.96 1.96
C SER A 109 -22.28 -5.34 1.30
N ARG A 110 -21.13 -5.73 0.71
CA ARG A 110 -20.91 -7.08 0.18
C ARG A 110 -20.98 -8.16 1.27
N GLN A 111 -20.80 -7.78 2.53
CA GLN A 111 -20.88 -8.68 3.70
C GLN A 111 -22.32 -8.83 4.23
N GLY A 112 -23.31 -8.22 3.57
CA GLY A 112 -24.71 -8.30 3.96
C GLY A 112 -25.15 -7.29 5.02
N GLU A 113 -24.36 -6.24 5.27
CA GLU A 113 -24.70 -5.17 6.21
C GLU A 113 -25.58 -4.12 5.51
N PRO A 114 -26.88 -4.03 5.89
CA PRO A 114 -27.84 -3.17 5.18
C PRO A 114 -27.63 -1.67 5.46
N ASN A 115 -26.99 -1.34 6.57
CA ASN A 115 -26.76 0.04 7.02
C ASN A 115 -25.50 0.70 6.47
N LYS A 116 -24.70 -0.02 5.69
CA LYS A 116 -23.52 0.53 5.01
C LYS A 116 -23.82 0.74 3.54
N GLY A 117 -23.12 1.72 2.94
CA GLY A 117 -23.16 1.91 1.50
C GLY A 117 -22.00 2.76 1.01
N THR A 118 -21.83 2.74 -0.30
CA THR A 118 -20.71 3.45 -0.97
C THR A 118 -21.24 4.18 -2.20
N ILE A 119 -20.83 5.42 -2.33
CA ILE A 119 -21.10 6.26 -3.52
C ILE A 119 -19.77 6.42 -4.24
N TYR A 120 -19.62 5.78 -5.37
CA TYR A 120 -18.52 6.03 -6.29
C TYR A 120 -18.77 7.36 -7.00
N VAL A 121 -17.77 8.23 -6.99
CA VAL A 121 -17.81 9.56 -7.60
C VAL A 121 -16.78 9.65 -8.69
N LYS A 122 -17.20 10.00 -9.90
CA LYS A 122 -16.32 10.30 -11.02
C LYS A 122 -16.37 11.81 -11.31
N LEU A 123 -15.17 12.41 -11.35
CA LEU A 123 -14.99 13.82 -11.66
C LEU A 123 -14.82 14.05 -13.17
N LYS A 124 -15.12 15.24 -13.62
CA LYS A 124 -14.92 15.68 -15.00
C LYS A 124 -13.44 15.70 -15.38
N SER A 125 -13.12 15.36 -16.62
CA SER A 125 -11.76 15.35 -17.13
C SER A 125 -11.16 16.73 -17.36
N ASP A 126 -12.01 17.74 -17.59
CA ASP A 126 -11.64 19.14 -17.84
C ASP A 126 -11.60 20.01 -16.59
N ARG A 127 -11.64 19.39 -15.39
CA ARG A 127 -11.56 20.07 -14.11
C ARG A 127 -10.22 20.77 -13.92
N THR A 128 -10.23 21.89 -13.21
CA THR A 128 -9.03 22.64 -12.79
C THR A 128 -8.54 22.25 -11.40
N ALA A 129 -9.43 21.71 -10.54
CA ALA A 129 -9.11 21.28 -9.18
C ALA A 129 -8.63 19.81 -9.16
N ASN A 130 -7.63 19.51 -8.34
CA ASN A 130 -7.17 18.14 -8.10
C ASN A 130 -8.24 17.34 -7.36
N THR A 131 -8.20 16.00 -7.48
CA THR A 131 -9.12 15.10 -6.75
C THR A 131 -9.10 15.37 -5.25
N ALA A 132 -7.92 15.57 -4.64
CA ALA A 132 -7.78 15.86 -3.22
C ALA A 132 -8.45 17.17 -2.80
N ASP A 133 -8.37 18.23 -3.62
CA ASP A 133 -9.02 19.51 -3.35
C ASP A 133 -10.55 19.39 -3.38
N VAL A 134 -11.07 18.62 -4.33
CA VAL A 134 -12.51 18.33 -4.42
C VAL A 134 -12.99 17.50 -3.25
N GLN A 135 -12.24 16.48 -2.86
CA GLN A 135 -12.52 15.67 -1.67
C GLN A 135 -12.57 16.52 -0.40
N ASP A 136 -11.57 17.41 -0.19
CA ASP A 136 -11.50 18.26 0.99
C ASP A 136 -12.64 19.30 1.02
N ARG A 137 -13.07 19.80 -0.14
CA ARG A 137 -14.25 20.67 -0.26
C ARG A 137 -15.50 19.88 0.11
N LEU A 138 -15.72 18.75 -0.52
CA LEU A 138 -16.88 17.90 -0.22
C LEU A 138 -16.92 17.46 1.24
N ARG A 139 -15.77 17.11 1.84
CA ARG A 139 -15.69 16.74 3.27
C ARG A 139 -16.17 17.84 4.21
N ARG A 140 -15.88 19.11 3.87
CA ARG A 140 -16.36 20.26 4.66
C ARG A 140 -17.85 20.54 4.45
N ASP A 141 -18.34 20.32 3.23
CA ASP A 141 -19.67 20.72 2.81
C ASP A 141 -20.71 19.60 2.94
N LEU A 142 -20.28 18.35 3.15
CA LEU A 142 -21.18 17.19 3.31
C LEU A 142 -22.19 17.44 4.43
N PRO A 143 -23.51 17.18 4.19
CA PRO A 143 -24.55 17.35 5.18
C PRO A 143 -24.30 16.43 6.38
N ASN A 144 -24.34 17.00 7.58
CA ASN A 144 -24.29 16.21 8.82
C ASN A 144 -25.67 15.61 9.08
N ILE A 145 -25.82 14.33 8.78
CA ILE A 145 -27.04 13.55 9.00
C ILE A 145 -26.93 12.88 10.36
N ALA A 146 -27.93 13.07 11.22
CA ALA A 146 -27.93 12.51 12.57
C ALA A 146 -27.78 10.96 12.54
N GLY A 147 -26.82 10.44 13.30
CA GLY A 147 -26.54 9.00 13.38
C GLY A 147 -25.83 8.41 12.17
N VAL A 148 -25.48 9.21 11.15
CA VAL A 148 -24.75 8.75 9.97
C VAL A 148 -23.29 9.20 10.03
N THR A 149 -22.39 8.25 9.89
CA THR A 149 -20.95 8.54 9.72
C THR A 149 -20.60 8.47 8.25
N THR A 150 -20.01 9.52 7.70
CA THR A 150 -19.52 9.58 6.33
C THR A 150 -18.00 9.62 6.29
N SER A 151 -17.41 9.00 5.27
CA SER A 151 -15.97 8.99 5.04
C SER A 151 -15.70 9.16 3.55
N ILE A 152 -14.75 9.99 3.17
CA ILE A 152 -14.31 10.15 1.78
C ILE A 152 -12.97 9.44 1.63
N GLU A 153 -12.92 8.47 0.72
CA GLU A 153 -11.82 7.52 0.59
C GLU A 153 -11.30 7.50 -0.85
N ASP A 154 -9.98 7.47 -0.99
CA ASP A 154 -9.36 7.21 -2.29
C ASP A 154 -9.63 5.78 -2.72
N ILE A 155 -9.82 5.56 -4.03
CA ILE A 155 -9.92 4.20 -4.55
C ILE A 155 -8.55 3.53 -4.42
N GLN A 156 -8.48 2.53 -3.56
CA GLN A 156 -7.26 1.78 -3.32
C GLN A 156 -6.85 1.01 -4.59
N PHE A 157 -5.57 1.10 -4.94
CA PHE A 157 -5.00 0.35 -6.05
C PHE A 157 -4.77 -1.12 -5.70
N VAL A 158 -4.49 -1.38 -4.44
CA VAL A 158 -4.31 -2.71 -3.87
C VAL A 158 -5.24 -2.83 -2.69
N ASP A 159 -6.09 -3.84 -2.70
CA ASP A 159 -6.95 -4.15 -1.55
C ASP A 159 -6.07 -4.67 -0.40
N THR A 160 -5.91 -3.83 0.62
CA THR A 160 -5.11 -4.14 1.81
C THR A 160 -5.93 -4.75 2.95
N GLY A 161 -7.21 -5.05 2.66
CA GLY A 161 -8.12 -5.69 3.62
C GLY A 161 -8.71 -4.73 4.66
N GLY A 162 -8.67 -3.42 4.40
CA GLY A 162 -9.28 -2.41 5.26
C GLY A 162 -9.74 -1.19 4.49
N ASP A 163 -10.81 -0.56 4.96
CA ASP A 163 -11.46 0.57 4.29
C ASP A 163 -10.59 1.85 4.28
N LYS A 164 -9.61 1.98 5.21
CA LYS A 164 -8.79 3.18 5.37
C LYS A 164 -7.29 2.86 5.44
N PRO A 165 -6.43 3.74 4.92
CA PRO A 165 -4.99 3.47 4.79
C PRO A 165 -4.24 3.41 6.13
N VAL A 166 -4.63 4.23 7.11
CA VAL A 166 -4.02 4.23 8.44
C VAL A 166 -4.90 3.46 9.40
N GLN A 167 -4.37 2.36 9.93
CA GLN A 167 -5.08 1.52 10.89
C GLN A 167 -4.18 1.21 12.08
N VAL A 168 -4.76 1.36 13.27
CA VAL A 168 -4.17 0.97 14.53
C VAL A 168 -5.06 -0.09 15.15
N GLN A 169 -4.55 -1.30 15.29
CA GLN A 169 -5.26 -2.42 15.90
C GLN A 169 -4.76 -2.63 17.32
N ILE A 170 -5.68 -2.70 18.25
CA ILE A 170 -5.41 -3.03 19.66
C ILE A 170 -6.04 -4.37 19.99
N GLN A 171 -5.30 -5.21 20.69
CA GLN A 171 -5.69 -6.58 21.02
C GLN A 171 -5.59 -6.81 22.52
N GLY A 172 -6.60 -7.49 23.09
CA GLY A 172 -6.61 -7.82 24.51
C GLY A 172 -7.76 -8.77 24.87
N ASN A 173 -7.82 -9.18 26.13
CA ASN A 173 -8.84 -10.10 26.63
C ASN A 173 -10.05 -9.36 27.23
N ASP A 174 -9.85 -8.18 27.82
CA ASP A 174 -10.89 -7.38 28.43
C ASP A 174 -11.52 -6.40 27.41
N LEU A 175 -12.78 -6.62 27.07
CA LEU A 175 -13.55 -5.80 26.13
C LEU A 175 -13.68 -4.34 26.62
N GLN A 176 -13.90 -4.12 27.91
CA GLN A 176 -14.08 -2.78 28.46
C GLN A 176 -12.77 -1.97 28.45
N ALA A 177 -11.66 -2.66 28.71
CA ALA A 177 -10.34 -2.04 28.62
C ALA A 177 -9.98 -1.66 27.17
N ILE A 178 -10.29 -2.54 26.20
CA ILE A 178 -10.12 -2.29 24.77
C ILE A 178 -10.97 -1.10 24.33
N ASP A 179 -12.24 -1.04 24.71
CA ASP A 179 -13.15 0.04 24.33
C ASP A 179 -12.67 1.40 24.86
N ARG A 180 -12.33 1.48 26.14
CA ARG A 180 -11.75 2.70 26.74
C ARG A 180 -10.45 3.14 26.08
N ALA A 181 -9.59 2.18 25.74
CA ALA A 181 -8.35 2.47 25.03
C ALA A 181 -8.62 2.97 23.59
N ALA A 182 -9.55 2.31 22.86
CA ALA A 182 -9.93 2.69 21.52
C ALA A 182 -10.48 4.13 21.44
N GLN A 183 -11.37 4.50 22.36
CA GLN A 183 -11.93 5.86 22.44
C GLN A 183 -10.85 6.92 22.72
N LYS A 184 -9.91 6.62 23.62
CA LYS A 184 -8.80 7.53 23.93
C LYS A 184 -7.87 7.70 22.73
N ILE A 185 -7.53 6.59 22.05
CA ILE A 185 -6.70 6.61 20.85
C ILE A 185 -7.40 7.38 19.74
N GLN A 186 -8.68 7.10 19.47
CA GLN A 186 -9.48 7.82 18.47
C GLN A 186 -9.45 9.34 18.72
N THR A 187 -9.67 9.77 19.96
CA THR A 187 -9.65 11.20 20.33
C THR A 187 -8.29 11.83 20.10
N ARG A 188 -7.19 11.10 20.31
CA ARG A 188 -5.83 11.60 20.05
C ARG A 188 -5.50 11.63 18.57
N LEU A 189 -5.85 10.58 17.84
CA LEU A 189 -5.63 10.52 16.38
C LEU A 189 -6.39 11.63 15.65
N ALA A 190 -7.60 11.96 16.09
CA ALA A 190 -8.40 13.05 15.52
C ALA A 190 -7.74 14.44 15.69
N LYS A 191 -6.77 14.60 16.61
CA LYS A 191 -6.02 15.84 16.82
C LYS A 191 -4.75 15.94 15.96
N ILE A 192 -4.35 14.88 15.30
CA ILE A 192 -3.17 14.88 14.43
C ILE A 192 -3.52 15.59 13.13
N ALA A 193 -2.84 16.72 12.86
CA ALA A 193 -3.00 17.44 11.60
C ALA A 193 -2.61 16.52 10.43
N GLY A 194 -3.51 16.39 9.44
CA GLY A 194 -3.35 15.52 8.28
C GLY A 194 -3.98 14.12 8.42
N LEU A 195 -4.56 13.77 9.58
CA LEU A 195 -5.46 12.63 9.69
C LEU A 195 -6.91 13.11 9.66
N VAL A 196 -7.74 12.47 8.86
CA VAL A 196 -9.16 12.80 8.69
C VAL A 196 -10.02 11.54 8.78
N ASP A 197 -11.32 11.73 9.01
CA ASP A 197 -12.31 10.63 9.05
C ASP A 197 -11.94 9.51 10.04
N VAL A 198 -11.44 9.88 11.24
CA VAL A 198 -11.02 8.92 12.26
C VAL A 198 -12.22 8.19 12.82
N SER A 199 -12.23 6.87 12.68
CA SER A 199 -13.30 5.99 13.16
C SER A 199 -12.74 4.82 13.96
N SER A 200 -13.57 4.23 14.82
CA SER A 200 -13.24 3.04 15.59
C SER A 200 -14.33 1.99 15.40
N THR A 201 -13.95 0.71 15.33
CA THR A 201 -14.92 -0.40 15.29
C THR A 201 -15.71 -0.55 16.58
N THR A 202 -15.27 0.08 17.67
CA THR A 202 -15.99 0.08 18.95
C THR A 202 -16.99 1.24 19.09
N GLN A 203 -17.02 2.17 18.12
CA GLN A 203 -17.93 3.33 18.16
C GLN A 203 -19.36 2.88 17.79
N ASN A 204 -20.28 3.02 18.71
CA ASN A 204 -21.70 2.78 18.46
C ASN A 204 -22.31 3.96 17.70
N ASN A 205 -22.85 3.70 16.50
CA ASN A 205 -23.69 4.65 15.78
C ASN A 205 -25.21 4.48 16.09
N SER A 206 -25.54 3.58 16.99
CA SER A 206 -26.92 3.33 17.42
C SER A 206 -26.98 2.99 18.91
N ASP A 207 -28.11 3.29 19.53
CA ASP A 207 -28.44 2.99 20.94
C ASP A 207 -28.56 1.45 21.22
N SER A 208 -28.33 0.60 20.22
CA SER A 208 -28.38 -0.85 20.39
C SER A 208 -27.10 -1.38 21.02
N ASP A 209 -27.21 -2.19 22.06
CA ASP A 209 -26.12 -2.85 22.79
C ASP A 209 -25.30 -3.87 21.97
N ILE A 210 -25.66 -4.10 20.71
CA ILE A 210 -25.00 -5.09 19.84
C ILE A 210 -23.79 -4.43 19.17
N ARG A 211 -22.60 -4.80 19.61
CA ARG A 211 -21.32 -4.37 19.04
C ARG A 211 -20.72 -5.49 18.22
N ASP A 212 -20.18 -5.15 17.05
CA ASP A 212 -19.35 -6.09 16.29
C ASP A 212 -18.02 -6.31 17.02
N ILE A 213 -17.89 -7.48 17.66
CA ILE A 213 -16.65 -7.87 18.33
C ILE A 213 -15.78 -8.62 17.34
N GLN A 214 -14.78 -7.96 16.80
CA GLN A 214 -13.82 -8.60 15.91
C GLN A 214 -12.83 -9.45 16.71
N HIS A 215 -12.49 -10.62 16.17
CA HIS A 215 -11.49 -11.51 16.73
C HIS A 215 -10.37 -11.75 15.70
N ASN A 216 -9.14 -11.66 16.15
CA ASN A 216 -7.96 -12.03 15.37
C ASN A 216 -7.08 -12.94 16.23
N ASN A 217 -6.76 -14.15 15.74
CA ASN A 217 -5.98 -15.16 16.47
C ASN A 217 -6.54 -15.44 17.89
N GLN A 218 -7.85 -15.62 18.00
CA GLN A 218 -8.57 -15.89 19.25
C GLN A 218 -8.56 -14.74 20.28
N GLN A 219 -8.01 -13.59 19.96
CA GLN A 219 -8.04 -12.38 20.79
C GLN A 219 -9.05 -11.38 20.23
N ARG A 220 -9.68 -10.62 21.12
CA ARG A 220 -10.56 -9.52 20.75
C ARG A 220 -9.73 -8.36 20.20
N VAL A 221 -10.21 -7.78 19.11
CA VAL A 221 -9.51 -6.71 18.41
C VAL A 221 -10.43 -5.51 18.24
N ALA A 222 -9.92 -4.32 18.51
CA ALA A 222 -10.54 -3.09 18.06
C ALA A 222 -9.60 -2.42 17.05
N THR A 223 -10.17 -1.97 15.95
CA THR A 223 -9.45 -1.27 14.88
C THR A 223 -9.84 0.20 14.88
N ILE A 224 -8.87 1.08 15.04
CA ILE A 224 -9.03 2.51 14.86
C ILE A 224 -8.43 2.85 13.49
N SER A 225 -9.23 3.43 12.62
CA SER A 225 -8.86 3.72 11.24
C SER A 225 -9.02 5.20 10.91
N ALA A 226 -8.16 5.71 10.01
CA ALA A 226 -8.18 7.09 9.59
C ALA A 226 -7.77 7.21 8.11
N ASN A 227 -8.30 8.24 7.44
CA ASN A 227 -7.88 8.66 6.11
C ASN A 227 -6.76 9.68 6.18
N LEU A 228 -5.98 9.79 5.10
CA LEU A 228 -4.93 10.77 4.94
C LEU A 228 -5.49 12.04 4.30
N GLY A 229 -5.37 13.16 4.99
CA GLY A 229 -5.54 14.50 4.42
C GLY A 229 -4.30 14.94 3.64
N GLN A 230 -4.30 16.22 3.24
CA GLN A 230 -3.14 16.80 2.55
C GLN A 230 -1.94 16.98 3.50
N GLY A 231 -0.74 16.84 2.96
CA GLY A 231 0.52 17.17 3.65
C GLY A 231 1.08 16.12 4.59
N LEU A 232 0.48 14.92 4.68
CA LEU A 232 1.01 13.83 5.50
C LEU A 232 1.18 12.57 4.64
N THR A 233 2.33 11.89 4.77
CA THR A 233 2.57 10.61 4.12
C THR A 233 2.07 9.45 4.99
N ILE A 234 1.78 8.29 4.37
CA ILE A 234 1.31 7.10 5.10
C ILE A 234 2.31 6.69 6.19
N GLY A 235 3.62 6.71 5.88
CA GLY A 235 4.65 6.34 6.84
C GLY A 235 4.68 7.27 8.06
N GLU A 236 4.68 8.60 7.84
CA GLU A 236 4.64 9.58 8.93
C GLU A 236 3.35 9.49 9.74
N ALA A 237 2.22 9.27 9.07
CA ALA A 237 0.93 9.07 9.71
C ALA A 237 0.94 7.85 10.62
N GLY A 238 1.50 6.73 10.15
CA GLY A 238 1.65 5.52 10.92
C GLY A 238 2.57 5.67 12.13
N ASP A 239 3.73 6.33 11.94
CA ASP A 239 4.68 6.59 13.02
C ASP A 239 4.05 7.48 14.11
N ARG A 240 3.35 8.58 13.73
CA ARG A 240 2.65 9.46 14.67
C ARG A 240 1.47 8.75 15.34
N ALA A 241 0.66 8.02 14.57
CA ALA A 241 -0.46 7.26 15.12
C ALA A 241 -0.01 6.21 16.13
N THR A 242 1.10 5.52 15.85
CA THR A 242 1.69 4.54 16.75
C THR A 242 2.24 5.17 18.02
N ALA A 243 2.92 6.31 17.91
CA ALA A 243 3.45 7.04 19.06
C ALA A 243 2.33 7.50 20.00
N GLU A 244 1.26 8.10 19.44
CA GLU A 244 0.10 8.55 20.21
C GLU A 244 -0.69 7.38 20.82
N ALA A 245 -0.83 6.28 20.10
CA ALA A 245 -1.49 5.09 20.61
C ALA A 245 -0.72 4.47 21.78
N ARG A 246 0.61 4.32 21.65
CA ARG A 246 1.47 3.77 22.72
C ARG A 246 1.47 4.62 23.99
N ALA A 247 1.34 5.94 23.86
CA ALA A 247 1.29 6.85 25.02
C ALA A 247 0.06 6.66 25.91
N VAL A 248 -0.99 6.00 25.42
CA VAL A 248 -2.28 5.83 26.12
C VAL A 248 -2.58 4.39 26.45
N LEU A 249 -1.80 3.46 25.90
CA LEU A 249 -2.11 2.03 25.93
C LEU A 249 -1.77 1.45 27.32
N PRO A 250 -2.69 0.73 27.98
CA PRO A 250 -2.40 -0.07 29.16
C PRO A 250 -1.42 -1.23 28.83
N PRO A 251 -0.61 -1.69 29.78
CA PRO A 251 0.38 -2.75 29.54
C PRO A 251 -0.23 -4.12 29.15
N GLU A 252 -1.51 -4.32 29.42
CA GLU A 252 -2.25 -5.55 29.13
C GLU A 252 -2.79 -5.61 27.69
N ILE A 253 -2.74 -4.51 26.95
CA ILE A 253 -3.24 -4.40 25.59
C ILE A 253 -2.06 -4.31 24.63
N SER A 254 -2.02 -5.20 23.65
CA SER A 254 -1.01 -5.16 22.60
C SER A 254 -1.45 -4.28 21.42
N LEU A 255 -0.48 -3.56 20.85
CA LEU A 255 -0.65 -2.70 19.69
C LEU A 255 -0.08 -3.39 18.44
N ARG A 256 -0.85 -3.40 17.37
CA ARG A 256 -0.41 -3.77 16.03
C ARG A 256 -0.76 -2.68 15.02
N LEU A 257 0.11 -2.46 14.07
CA LEU A 257 -0.23 -1.68 12.89
C LEU A 257 -1.00 -2.54 11.92
N GLY A 258 -2.07 -2.00 11.35
CA GLY A 258 -2.86 -2.58 10.27
C GLY A 258 -2.85 -1.69 9.03
N GLY A 259 -3.65 -2.06 8.03
CA GLY A 259 -3.78 -1.30 6.79
C GLY A 259 -2.48 -1.21 5.98
N ASP A 260 -2.32 -0.12 5.27
CA ASP A 260 -1.16 0.11 4.40
C ASP A 260 0.16 0.21 5.17
N ASN A 261 0.12 0.64 6.44
CA ASN A 261 1.33 0.73 7.28
C ASN A 261 1.95 -0.64 7.57
N ALA A 262 1.14 -1.65 7.86
CA ALA A 262 1.64 -3.02 8.05
C ALA A 262 2.26 -3.58 6.76
N ARG A 263 1.68 -3.20 5.61
CA ARG A 263 2.18 -3.60 4.29
C ARG A 263 3.52 -2.95 3.92
N ILE A 264 3.77 -1.71 4.36
CA ILE A 264 5.06 -1.04 4.13
C ILE A 264 6.21 -1.87 4.74
N ASP A 265 6.09 -2.31 5.97
CA ASP A 265 7.13 -3.10 6.65
C ASP A 265 7.33 -4.46 5.97
N GLU A 266 6.25 -5.13 5.57
CA GLU A 266 6.30 -6.39 4.84
C GLU A 266 7.00 -6.22 3.47
N ILE A 267 6.67 -5.15 2.74
CA ILE A 267 7.27 -4.85 1.44
C ILE A 267 8.74 -4.52 1.58
N LEU A 268 9.13 -3.68 2.56
CA LEU A 268 10.53 -3.34 2.79
C LEU A 268 11.37 -4.57 3.13
N SER A 269 10.83 -5.47 3.95
CA SER A 269 11.51 -6.73 4.31
C SER A 269 11.63 -7.66 3.08
N SER A 270 10.56 -7.80 2.31
CA SER A 270 10.55 -8.62 1.09
C SER A 270 11.44 -8.02 -0.01
N PHE A 271 11.45 -6.69 -0.13
CA PHE A 271 12.37 -5.98 -1.02
C PHE A 271 13.83 -6.24 -0.66
N GLY A 272 14.18 -6.19 0.64
CA GLY A 272 15.53 -6.52 1.10
C GLY A 272 15.99 -7.91 0.65
N LYS A 273 15.12 -8.91 0.76
CA LYS A 273 15.40 -10.27 0.28
C LYS A 273 15.55 -10.33 -1.25
N THR A 274 14.65 -9.67 -1.98
CA THR A 274 14.69 -9.61 -3.44
C THR A 274 15.93 -8.88 -3.94
N LEU A 275 16.31 -7.78 -3.30
CA LEU A 275 17.54 -7.04 -3.59
C LEU A 275 18.79 -7.90 -3.37
N ALA A 276 18.86 -8.61 -2.24
CA ALA A 276 19.98 -9.50 -1.94
C ALA A 276 20.08 -10.63 -2.97
N LEU A 277 18.95 -11.26 -3.34
CA LEU A 277 18.90 -12.29 -4.38
C LEU A 277 19.33 -11.73 -5.75
N SER A 278 18.85 -10.55 -6.12
CA SER A 278 19.21 -9.87 -7.35
C SER A 278 20.72 -9.58 -7.43
N LEU A 279 21.30 -9.05 -6.34
CA LEU A 279 22.75 -8.82 -6.24
C LEU A 279 23.53 -10.12 -6.33
N LEU A 280 23.06 -11.20 -5.68
CA LEU A 280 23.68 -12.52 -5.77
C LEU A 280 23.68 -13.03 -7.21
N CYS A 281 22.54 -12.94 -7.90
CA CYS A 281 22.45 -13.35 -9.32
C CYS A 281 23.41 -12.54 -10.22
N ILE A 282 23.49 -11.21 -10.00
CA ILE A 282 24.43 -10.35 -10.72
C ILE A 282 25.87 -10.82 -10.49
N VAL A 283 26.28 -11.08 -9.24
CA VAL A 283 27.61 -11.56 -8.89
C VAL A 283 27.93 -12.90 -9.57
N ILE A 284 26.99 -13.85 -9.56
CA ILE A 284 27.16 -15.15 -10.22
C ILE A 284 27.37 -14.96 -11.72
N VAL A 285 26.53 -14.18 -12.37
CA VAL A 285 26.64 -13.92 -13.82
C VAL A 285 27.97 -13.25 -14.16
N LEU A 286 28.38 -12.24 -13.38
CA LEU A 286 29.67 -11.56 -13.56
C LEU A 286 30.84 -12.51 -13.36
N PHE A 287 30.79 -13.37 -12.37
CA PHE A 287 31.84 -14.34 -12.11
C PHE A 287 31.99 -15.35 -13.24
N VAL A 288 30.88 -15.87 -13.77
CA VAL A 288 30.87 -16.77 -14.92
C VAL A 288 31.42 -16.08 -16.17
N LEU A 289 31.08 -14.79 -16.38
CA LEU A 289 31.47 -14.02 -17.55
C LEU A 289 32.99 -13.68 -17.53
N PHE A 290 33.49 -13.15 -16.43
CA PHE A 290 34.87 -12.66 -16.32
C PHE A 290 35.87 -13.71 -15.86
N ARG A 291 35.40 -14.74 -15.11
CA ARG A 291 36.23 -15.79 -14.50
C ARG A 291 37.37 -15.25 -13.61
N ARG A 292 37.27 -14.01 -13.15
CA ARG A 292 38.24 -13.33 -12.29
C ARG A 292 37.50 -12.62 -11.15
N TRP A 293 37.96 -12.86 -9.93
CA TRP A 293 37.38 -12.26 -8.73
C TRP A 293 37.50 -10.73 -8.70
N THR A 294 38.63 -10.20 -9.15
CA THR A 294 38.90 -8.75 -9.14
C THR A 294 37.91 -8.01 -10.01
N ASP A 295 37.66 -8.50 -11.21
CA ASP A 295 36.77 -7.84 -12.17
C ASP A 295 35.31 -7.84 -11.65
N THR A 296 34.87 -8.95 -11.08
CA THR A 296 33.56 -9.08 -10.45
C THR A 296 33.40 -8.12 -9.27
N LEU A 297 34.44 -8.01 -8.40
CA LEU A 297 34.41 -7.09 -7.26
C LEU A 297 34.39 -5.62 -7.68
N VAL A 298 35.17 -5.23 -8.71
CA VAL A 298 35.14 -3.86 -9.25
C VAL A 298 33.72 -3.45 -9.66
N ILE A 299 33.07 -4.31 -10.42
CA ILE A 299 31.70 -4.04 -10.89
C ILE A 299 30.71 -4.02 -9.72
N PHE A 300 30.80 -5.00 -8.81
CA PHE A 300 29.93 -5.07 -7.64
C PHE A 300 30.04 -3.84 -6.74
N LEU A 301 31.26 -3.36 -6.45
CA LEU A 301 31.45 -2.16 -5.64
C LEU A 301 30.94 -0.87 -6.30
N SER A 302 30.76 -0.84 -7.62
CA SER A 302 30.18 0.30 -8.30
C SER A 302 28.64 0.40 -8.17
N LEU A 303 27.95 -0.71 -7.86
CA LEU A 303 26.48 -0.75 -7.79
C LEU A 303 25.90 0.10 -6.64
N PRO A 304 26.44 0.11 -5.41
CA PRO A 304 25.92 0.96 -4.34
C PRO A 304 25.86 2.45 -4.67
N LEU A 305 26.78 2.94 -5.53
CA LEU A 305 26.78 4.34 -5.94
C LEU A 305 25.52 4.72 -6.73
N SER A 306 24.98 3.79 -7.51
CA SER A 306 23.74 4.02 -8.25
C SER A 306 22.53 4.12 -7.33
N ILE A 307 22.50 3.36 -6.24
CA ILE A 307 21.44 3.43 -5.23
C ILE A 307 21.46 4.79 -4.53
N VAL A 308 22.65 5.29 -4.17
CA VAL A 308 22.78 6.63 -3.60
C VAL A 308 22.25 7.69 -4.57
N GLY A 309 22.58 7.58 -5.86
CA GLY A 309 22.06 8.47 -6.89
C GLY A 309 20.54 8.42 -7.05
N ALA A 310 19.94 7.23 -6.96
CA ALA A 310 18.49 7.07 -6.98
C ALA A 310 17.83 7.77 -5.78
N MET A 311 18.41 7.62 -4.58
CA MET A 311 17.91 8.29 -3.37
C MET A 311 18.02 9.81 -3.47
N VAL A 312 19.12 10.32 -4.00
CA VAL A 312 19.30 11.77 -4.23
C VAL A 312 18.29 12.27 -5.27
N GLY A 313 18.05 11.53 -6.34
CA GLY A 313 17.04 11.88 -7.34
C GLY A 313 15.63 11.98 -6.75
N LEU A 314 15.22 10.99 -5.95
CA LEU A 314 13.93 11.00 -5.25
C LEU A 314 13.82 12.18 -4.26
N LEU A 315 14.90 12.49 -3.55
CA LEU A 315 14.93 13.61 -2.60
C LEU A 315 14.77 14.96 -3.32
N ILE A 316 15.48 15.18 -4.41
CA ILE A 316 15.40 16.43 -5.20
C ILE A 316 14.00 16.60 -5.81
N ALA A 317 13.42 15.53 -6.31
CA ALA A 317 12.08 15.56 -6.90
C ALA A 317 10.96 15.51 -5.86
N GLN A 318 11.27 15.44 -4.56
CA GLN A 318 10.31 15.28 -3.46
C GLN A 318 9.33 14.12 -3.71
N SER A 319 9.82 13.05 -4.32
CA SER A 319 9.02 11.89 -4.68
C SER A 319 9.08 10.81 -3.60
N ASP A 320 7.98 10.09 -3.41
CA ASP A 320 7.85 9.09 -2.35
C ASP A 320 8.78 7.89 -2.56
N PHE A 321 9.38 7.44 -1.46
CA PHE A 321 10.09 6.17 -1.38
C PHE A 321 9.11 5.06 -1.06
N GLY A 322 8.49 4.49 -2.09
CA GLY A 322 7.47 3.46 -2.00
C GLY A 322 7.78 2.23 -2.86
N MET A 323 6.80 1.35 -2.98
CA MET A 323 6.91 0.10 -3.74
C MET A 323 7.39 0.33 -5.19
N ILE A 324 6.88 1.36 -5.84
CA ILE A 324 7.18 1.65 -7.25
C ILE A 324 8.62 2.15 -7.44
N SER A 325 9.12 3.01 -6.54
CA SER A 325 10.52 3.47 -6.57
C SER A 325 11.50 2.33 -6.26
N LEU A 326 11.12 1.38 -5.39
CA LEU A 326 11.91 0.18 -5.11
C LEU A 326 12.06 -0.72 -6.34
N ILE A 327 11.00 -0.89 -7.13
CA ILE A 327 11.09 -1.58 -8.43
C ILE A 327 12.07 -0.85 -9.35
N GLY A 328 12.02 0.49 -9.38
CA GLY A 328 12.97 1.31 -10.13
C GLY A 328 14.43 1.05 -9.74
N ILE A 329 14.73 0.88 -8.45
CA ILE A 329 16.09 0.57 -7.97
C ILE A 329 16.56 -0.80 -8.46
N ILE A 330 15.69 -1.82 -8.49
CA ILE A 330 16.06 -3.14 -9.04
C ILE A 330 16.40 -3.02 -10.54
N PHE A 331 15.59 -2.32 -11.33
CA PHE A 331 15.89 -2.07 -12.74
C PHE A 331 17.19 -1.29 -12.94
N LEU A 332 17.44 -0.30 -12.07
CA LEU A 332 18.66 0.50 -12.11
C LEU A 332 19.92 -0.34 -11.95
N LEU A 333 19.92 -1.34 -11.06
CA LEU A 333 21.06 -2.22 -10.86
C LEU A 333 21.43 -2.97 -12.14
N GLY A 334 20.44 -3.44 -12.90
CA GLY A 334 20.66 -4.06 -14.21
C GLY A 334 21.20 -3.09 -15.27
N LEU A 335 20.66 -1.85 -15.29
CA LEU A 335 21.09 -0.84 -16.26
C LEU A 335 22.51 -0.33 -15.98
N THR A 336 22.88 -0.16 -14.72
CA THR A 336 24.20 0.38 -14.34
C THR A 336 25.31 -0.64 -14.45
N SER A 337 25.02 -1.93 -14.19
CA SER A 337 26.01 -3.00 -14.31
C SER A 337 26.61 -3.09 -15.72
N LYS A 338 25.81 -2.86 -16.78
CA LYS A 338 26.30 -2.90 -18.16
C LYS A 338 27.40 -1.86 -18.44
N ASN A 339 27.32 -0.66 -17.85
CA ASN A 339 28.31 0.39 -18.04
C ASN A 339 29.66 -0.02 -17.43
N ALA A 340 29.62 -0.60 -16.24
CA ALA A 340 30.79 -1.13 -15.56
C ALA A 340 31.42 -2.30 -16.34
N ILE A 341 30.60 -3.23 -16.83
CA ILE A 341 31.02 -4.37 -17.65
C ILE A 341 31.80 -3.88 -18.89
N LEU A 342 31.26 -2.89 -19.61
CA LEU A 342 31.89 -2.37 -20.82
C LEU A 342 33.27 -1.76 -20.59
N ILE A 343 33.47 -1.08 -19.46
CA ILE A 343 34.78 -0.49 -19.10
C ILE A 343 35.77 -1.59 -18.73
N VAL A 344 35.40 -2.48 -17.82
CA VAL A 344 36.25 -3.55 -17.30
C VAL A 344 36.64 -4.52 -18.42
N ASP A 345 35.70 -4.92 -19.27
CA ASP A 345 35.98 -5.80 -20.42
C ASP A 345 37.00 -5.17 -21.37
N TYR A 346 36.83 -3.90 -21.68
CA TYR A 346 37.75 -3.22 -22.56
C TYR A 346 39.17 -3.05 -21.97
N ILE A 347 39.29 -2.77 -20.66
CA ILE A 347 40.59 -2.79 -19.96
C ILE A 347 41.21 -4.18 -20.10
N ASN A 348 40.46 -5.24 -19.88
CA ASN A 348 40.95 -6.61 -20.01
C ASN A 348 41.38 -6.96 -21.45
N GLN A 349 40.65 -6.47 -22.46
CA GLN A 349 41.05 -6.64 -23.87
C GLN A 349 42.41 -5.98 -24.15
N LEU A 350 42.59 -4.72 -23.71
CA LEU A 350 43.87 -4.01 -23.89
C LEU A 350 45.02 -4.71 -23.15
N ARG A 351 44.78 -5.24 -21.95
CA ARG A 351 45.81 -6.02 -21.22
C ARG A 351 46.14 -7.35 -21.93
N ARG A 352 45.21 -8.01 -22.58
CA ARG A 352 45.45 -9.21 -23.40
C ARG A 352 46.27 -8.87 -24.66
N LEU A 353 46.18 -7.63 -25.16
CA LEU A 353 47.02 -7.14 -26.26
C LEU A 353 48.41 -6.72 -25.82
N GLY A 354 48.77 -6.90 -24.53
CA GLY A 354 50.13 -6.64 -24.02
C GLY A 354 50.35 -5.27 -23.41
N LEU A 355 49.31 -4.40 -23.28
CA LEU A 355 49.47 -3.13 -22.62
C LEU A 355 49.68 -3.29 -21.12
N GLN A 356 50.51 -2.42 -20.53
CA GLN A 356 50.63 -2.28 -19.08
C GLN A 356 49.29 -1.85 -18.48
N ARG A 357 49.04 -2.20 -17.22
CA ARG A 357 47.76 -1.96 -16.56
C ARG A 357 47.35 -0.50 -16.61
N ASP A 358 48.26 0.40 -16.24
CA ASP A 358 47.94 1.83 -16.14
C ASP A 358 47.68 2.46 -17.51
N ASP A 359 48.47 2.05 -18.54
CA ASP A 359 48.20 2.43 -19.93
C ASP A 359 46.88 1.90 -20.47
N ALA A 360 46.53 0.66 -20.12
CA ALA A 360 45.26 0.07 -20.48
C ALA A 360 44.08 0.83 -19.88
N ILE A 361 44.17 1.22 -18.59
CA ILE A 361 43.15 2.02 -17.90
C ILE A 361 43.02 3.41 -18.54
N LEU A 362 44.11 4.11 -18.71
CA LEU A 362 44.13 5.48 -19.31
C LEU A 362 43.58 5.49 -20.74
N LYS A 363 43.80 4.42 -21.50
CA LYS A 363 43.29 4.28 -22.86
C LYS A 363 41.85 3.84 -22.93
N ALA A 364 41.40 3.03 -21.98
CA ALA A 364 40.05 2.50 -21.97
C ALA A 364 38.98 3.57 -21.65
N ALA A 365 39.26 4.45 -20.70
CA ALA A 365 38.29 5.44 -20.23
C ALA A 365 37.81 6.39 -21.35
N PRO A 366 38.66 7.07 -22.13
CA PRO A 366 38.21 7.95 -23.21
C PRO A 366 37.50 7.22 -24.36
N VAL A 367 37.92 6.00 -24.69
CA VAL A 367 37.34 5.23 -25.79
C VAL A 367 35.90 4.78 -25.45
N ARG A 368 35.67 4.40 -24.21
CA ARG A 368 34.33 3.93 -23.74
C ARG A 368 33.43 5.07 -23.27
N PHE A 369 33.95 6.26 -23.06
CA PHE A 369 33.18 7.43 -22.62
C PHE A 369 32.02 7.75 -23.58
N ARG A 370 32.30 7.90 -24.89
CA ARG A 370 31.26 8.24 -25.87
C ARG A 370 30.12 7.21 -25.95
N PRO A 371 30.36 5.89 -26.13
CA PRO A 371 29.31 4.88 -26.17
C PRO A 371 28.47 4.87 -24.90
N ILE A 372 29.06 4.97 -23.71
CA ILE A 372 28.38 4.99 -22.45
C ILE A 372 27.50 6.23 -22.33
N LEU A 373 28.02 7.40 -22.65
CA LEU A 373 27.28 8.66 -22.61
C LEU A 373 26.08 8.64 -23.57
N MET A 374 26.28 8.15 -24.81
CA MET A 374 25.18 8.06 -25.79
C MET A 374 24.05 7.17 -25.31
N THR A 375 24.38 6.00 -24.76
CA THR A 375 23.32 5.08 -24.24
C THR A 375 22.64 5.63 -22.99
N THR A 376 23.38 6.33 -22.13
CA THR A 376 22.80 6.95 -20.93
C THR A 376 21.86 8.09 -21.31
N VAL A 377 22.30 9.00 -22.20
CA VAL A 377 21.47 10.13 -22.66
C VAL A 377 20.21 9.62 -23.38
N ALA A 378 20.34 8.61 -24.25
CA ALA A 378 19.20 8.01 -24.91
C ALA A 378 18.18 7.41 -23.90
N THR A 379 18.66 6.72 -22.88
CA THR A 379 17.81 6.16 -21.83
C THR A 379 17.14 7.28 -21.00
N LEU A 380 17.87 8.32 -20.62
CA LEU A 380 17.34 9.46 -19.87
C LEU A 380 16.25 10.20 -20.66
N LEU A 381 16.50 10.47 -21.95
CA LEU A 381 15.52 11.13 -22.83
C LEU A 381 14.28 10.25 -23.04
N GLY A 382 14.45 8.93 -23.17
CA GLY A 382 13.33 7.99 -23.28
C GLY A 382 12.46 7.92 -22.02
N MET A 383 13.04 8.16 -20.84
CA MET A 383 12.32 8.16 -19.57
C MET A 383 11.79 9.54 -19.16
N LEU A 384 12.24 10.61 -19.78
CA LEU A 384 11.88 11.98 -19.45
C LEU A 384 10.35 12.22 -19.44
N PRO A 385 9.57 11.79 -20.44
CA PRO A 385 8.12 11.98 -20.41
C PRO A 385 7.45 11.33 -19.19
N ILE A 386 7.94 10.17 -18.76
CA ILE A 386 7.43 9.47 -17.56
C ILE A 386 7.84 10.20 -16.30
N ALA A 387 9.06 10.70 -16.22
CA ALA A 387 9.58 11.44 -15.07
C ALA A 387 8.88 12.78 -14.86
N VAL A 388 8.51 13.47 -15.95
CA VAL A 388 7.75 14.74 -15.92
C VAL A 388 6.28 14.51 -15.58
N GLY A 389 5.79 13.27 -15.66
CA GLY A 389 4.43 12.96 -15.28
C GLY A 389 3.40 13.18 -16.40
N TRP A 390 3.76 13.00 -17.67
CA TRP A 390 2.81 13.11 -18.78
C TRP A 390 1.92 11.87 -18.92
N GLY A 391 0.60 12.11 -18.99
CA GLY A 391 -0.44 11.12 -19.25
C GLY A 391 -1.08 10.54 -18.00
N ALA A 392 -2.24 9.92 -18.18
CA ALA A 392 -3.01 9.31 -17.11
C ALA A 392 -2.21 8.19 -16.39
N GLY A 393 -2.22 8.19 -15.05
CA GLY A 393 -1.49 7.24 -14.21
C GLY A 393 0.03 7.47 -14.22
N ALA A 394 0.48 8.67 -14.62
CA ALA A 394 1.88 9.04 -14.57
C ALA A 394 2.41 9.06 -13.13
N GLU A 395 1.58 9.46 -12.16
CA GLU A 395 1.92 9.55 -10.74
C GLU A 395 2.48 8.23 -10.19
N LEU A 396 1.97 7.09 -10.69
CA LEU A 396 2.50 5.77 -10.32
C LEU A 396 3.91 5.54 -10.87
N ARG A 397 4.17 5.95 -12.10
CA ARG A 397 5.40 5.63 -12.82
C ARG A 397 6.52 6.64 -12.58
N THR A 398 6.17 7.86 -12.22
CA THR A 398 7.11 8.97 -11.98
C THR A 398 8.15 8.64 -10.91
N PRO A 399 7.83 8.09 -9.72
CA PRO A 399 8.85 7.75 -8.72
C PRO A 399 9.86 6.71 -9.23
N MET A 400 9.41 5.74 -10.04
CA MET A 400 10.28 4.76 -10.66
C MET A 400 11.24 5.41 -11.65
N ALA A 401 10.71 6.25 -12.54
CA ALA A 401 11.51 6.95 -13.55
C ALA A 401 12.56 7.88 -12.91
N ILE A 402 12.17 8.62 -11.88
CA ILE A 402 13.07 9.51 -11.13
C ILE A 402 14.18 8.72 -10.44
N ALA A 403 13.84 7.59 -9.78
CA ALA A 403 14.83 6.74 -9.15
C ALA A 403 15.86 6.20 -10.17
N ILE A 404 15.40 5.74 -11.33
CA ILE A 404 16.26 5.23 -12.39
C ILE A 404 17.10 6.37 -12.98
N MET A 405 16.51 7.52 -13.29
CA MET A 405 17.24 8.67 -13.86
C MET A 405 18.31 9.21 -12.91
N GLY A 406 17.96 9.44 -11.64
CA GLY A 406 18.90 9.91 -10.62
C GLY A 406 20.07 8.95 -10.42
N GLY A 407 19.76 7.65 -10.33
CA GLY A 407 20.76 6.61 -10.20
C GLY A 407 21.63 6.45 -11.45
N LEU A 408 21.05 6.55 -12.64
CA LEU A 408 21.78 6.41 -13.91
C LEU A 408 22.73 7.59 -14.15
N ILE A 409 22.30 8.82 -13.87
CA ILE A 409 23.16 10.02 -13.96
C ILE A 409 24.35 9.88 -13.02
N THR A 410 24.09 9.64 -11.74
CA THR A 410 25.12 9.51 -10.71
C THR A 410 26.06 8.35 -11.00
N SER A 411 25.51 7.19 -11.34
CA SER A 411 26.30 6.00 -11.69
C SER A 411 27.19 6.24 -12.90
N THR A 412 26.69 6.89 -13.96
CA THR A 412 27.47 7.13 -15.17
C THR A 412 28.62 8.07 -14.92
N LEU A 413 28.38 9.17 -14.18
CA LEU A 413 29.44 10.12 -13.82
C LEU A 413 30.50 9.49 -12.92
N LEU A 414 30.05 8.78 -11.88
CA LEU A 414 30.96 8.18 -10.91
C LEU A 414 31.65 6.92 -11.45
N SER A 415 31.01 6.10 -12.26
CA SER A 415 31.63 4.88 -12.79
C SER A 415 32.85 5.17 -13.68
N LEU A 416 32.85 6.27 -14.40
CA LEU A 416 33.96 6.68 -15.23
C LEU A 416 35.24 7.01 -14.43
N ILE A 417 35.08 7.40 -13.15
CA ILE A 417 36.17 7.73 -12.25
C ILE A 417 36.45 6.56 -11.30
N VAL A 418 35.42 6.03 -10.70
CA VAL A 418 35.52 5.04 -9.62
C VAL A 418 35.94 3.67 -10.15
N ILE A 419 35.43 3.23 -11.31
CA ILE A 419 35.78 1.90 -11.86
C ILE A 419 37.26 1.79 -12.19
N PRO A 420 37.90 2.74 -12.92
CA PRO A 420 39.36 2.75 -13.13
C PRO A 420 40.16 2.69 -11.83
N VAL A 421 39.79 3.49 -10.85
CA VAL A 421 40.47 3.53 -9.54
C VAL A 421 40.28 2.21 -8.77
N LEU A 422 39.05 1.68 -8.69
CA LEU A 422 38.79 0.39 -8.04
C LEU A 422 39.55 -0.75 -8.73
N TYR A 423 39.61 -0.73 -10.08
CA TYR A 423 40.34 -1.73 -10.84
C TYR A 423 41.82 -1.72 -10.47
N ALA A 424 42.48 -0.52 -10.42
CA ALA A 424 43.86 -0.37 -10.04
C ALA A 424 44.12 -0.83 -8.59
N LEU A 425 43.23 -0.46 -7.64
CA LEU A 425 43.35 -0.83 -6.22
C LEU A 425 43.24 -2.33 -6.03
N LEU A 426 42.23 -2.96 -6.64
CA LEU A 426 42.00 -4.40 -6.48
C LEU A 426 43.06 -5.24 -7.20
N ASP A 427 43.60 -4.80 -8.33
CA ASP A 427 44.72 -5.47 -9.00
C ASP A 427 46.02 -5.38 -8.16
N ASN A 428 46.29 -4.23 -7.51
CA ASN A 428 47.39 -4.08 -6.54
C ASN A 428 47.19 -5.00 -5.33
N PHE A 429 45.96 -5.07 -4.78
CA PHE A 429 45.65 -5.94 -3.65
C PHE A 429 45.83 -7.42 -4.01
N GLN A 430 45.41 -7.83 -5.20
CA GLN A 430 45.64 -9.19 -5.70
C GLN A 430 47.13 -9.53 -5.82
N THR A 431 47.93 -8.60 -6.35
CA THR A 431 49.37 -8.77 -6.49
C THR A 431 50.04 -8.88 -5.11
N TRP A 432 49.68 -8.01 -4.19
CA TRP A 432 50.16 -8.05 -2.82
C TRP A 432 49.81 -9.38 -2.13
N LEU A 433 48.56 -9.85 -2.25
CA LEU A 433 48.11 -11.11 -1.67
C LEU A 433 48.86 -12.31 -2.24
N ASN A 434 49.04 -12.35 -3.56
CA ASN A 434 49.82 -13.42 -4.24
C ASN A 434 51.26 -13.44 -3.75
N ASN A 435 51.89 -12.26 -3.58
CA ASN A 435 53.24 -12.15 -3.06
C ASN A 435 53.36 -12.58 -1.56
N ALA A 436 52.33 -12.25 -0.76
CA ALA A 436 52.25 -12.67 0.63
C ALA A 436 52.12 -14.22 0.75
N ILE A 437 51.25 -14.83 -0.04
CA ILE A 437 51.07 -16.28 -0.10
C ILE A 437 52.34 -16.99 -0.58
N ARG A 438 53.04 -16.42 -1.59
CA ARG A 438 54.31 -16.99 -2.06
C ARG A 438 55.38 -16.94 -0.96
N LYS A 439 55.49 -15.82 -0.22
CA LYS A 439 56.44 -15.68 0.89
C LYS A 439 56.13 -16.65 2.00
N ALA A 440 54.87 -16.81 2.41
CA ALA A 440 54.42 -17.78 3.42
C ALA A 440 54.76 -19.23 3.03
N LYS A 441 54.52 -19.58 1.75
CA LYS A 441 54.87 -20.92 1.20
C LYS A 441 56.38 -21.17 1.10
N ALA A 442 57.18 -20.15 0.92
CA ALA A 442 58.63 -20.23 0.89
C ALA A 442 59.25 -20.34 2.29
N SER A 443 58.59 -19.78 3.33
CA SER A 443 58.97 -19.89 4.75
C SER A 443 58.59 -21.21 5.43
N SER A 444 57.70 -21.99 4.81
CA SER A 444 57.21 -23.27 5.30
C SER A 444 57.92 -24.49 4.66
N ARG A 445 58.91 -24.25 3.79
CA ARG A 445 59.88 -25.21 3.27
C ARG A 445 61.26 -24.93 3.83
#